data_ecb90cce131e80555b7e597963c53770
#
_entry.id   ecb90cce131e80555b7e597963c53770
#
_cell.length_a   1.000
_cell.length_b   1.000
_cell.length_c   1.000
_cell.angle_alpha   90.00
_cell.angle_beta   90.00
_cell.angle_gamma   90.00
#
_symmetry.space_group_name_H-M   'P 1'
#
loop_
_entity.id
_entity.type
_entity.pdbx_description
1 polymer ?
#
loop_
_entity_poly.entity_id
_entity_poly.type
_entity_poly.pdbx_seq_one_letter_code
_entity_poly.pdbx_strand_id
1 'polypeptide(L)'
;MRIRTIAARALFLVFSVGACAAEPQQAEIDWLKATATPLATSEAGHGFEDLKPFGALIGDARIVSLGECTHGTREVFQMKHRLIEYLATQRGFTIFSIEANMPEAYRLNDYVLRGEGDPKALIAGMYFWTWRTEEVLAMVEWMREFNRSGKGRIEFTGFDMQTPDVAADIILDFLKKVDPERVREVEPLYRKLRKGAFRKGGGQQSFARAVGKFPVDPVKGKKIRFSGFIKTAGVEDGFAGLWWRADDPSGSVAFDNMQSRAIKGDTDWTSYAIELEIPETTVNVNFGALLVGRGQAWFDGLKVEIDGKEFDVSGVFDAGFEESAPRGFTTGGDGYAVAIDGGTAKLGKQSLRMASTGEKVEKPNEQALDLAAVSKSCGEIVSRLEARRDAYLKTSSPREVDWAIQNARVVHQCLQSETKEVSRDASMARNVKWILDHAPEGSKVVLWSHNGHAGRLVRGGEWSAMGSFLDVWYGKAQVIVGFA
;
A
#
# COMPACT_ATOMS: atom_id res chain seq x y z
N MET A 1 -34.95 -40.87 -12.73
CA MET A 1 -34.09 -40.86 -11.53
C MET A 1 -33.37 -39.51 -11.54
N ARG A 2 -33.81 -38.56 -10.70
CA ARG A 2 -33.28 -37.17 -10.70
C ARG A 2 -32.12 -37.11 -9.73
N ILE A 3 -30.92 -36.84 -10.24
CA ILE A 3 -29.74 -36.54 -9.41
C ILE A 3 -29.82 -35.07 -9.02
N ARG A 4 -30.00 -34.83 -7.71
CA ARG A 4 -29.94 -33.47 -7.13
C ARG A 4 -28.46 -33.10 -6.94
N THR A 5 -28.00 -32.14 -7.70
CA THR A 5 -26.72 -31.47 -7.49
C THR A 5 -26.88 -30.58 -6.26
N ILE A 6 -26.19 -30.88 -5.16
CA ILE A 6 -26.10 -30.01 -3.99
C ILE A 6 -25.03 -28.97 -4.34
N ALA A 7 -25.47 -27.76 -4.69
CA ALA A 7 -24.59 -26.62 -4.78
C ALA A 7 -24.24 -26.16 -3.36
N ALA A 8 -23.00 -26.33 -2.95
CA ALA A 8 -22.46 -25.72 -1.74
C ALA A 8 -22.47 -24.18 -1.93
N ARG A 9 -23.48 -23.52 -1.36
CA ARG A 9 -23.50 -22.07 -1.23
C ARG A 9 -22.59 -21.70 -0.07
N ALA A 10 -21.39 -21.19 -0.38
CA ALA A 10 -20.61 -20.45 0.60
C ALA A 10 -21.38 -19.18 0.95
N LEU A 11 -21.83 -19.09 2.20
CA LEU A 11 -22.51 -17.92 2.73
C LEU A 11 -21.45 -16.84 2.99
N PHE A 12 -21.34 -15.86 2.10
CA PHE A 12 -20.57 -14.65 2.36
C PHE A 12 -21.42 -13.69 3.19
N LEU A 13 -21.03 -13.47 4.44
CA LEU A 13 -21.53 -12.34 5.23
C LEU A 13 -20.94 -11.04 4.66
N VAL A 14 -21.77 -10.27 3.96
CA VAL A 14 -21.48 -8.90 3.58
C VAL A 14 -21.73 -8.03 4.81
N PHE A 15 -20.69 -7.59 5.48
CA PHE A 15 -20.81 -6.55 6.50
C PHE A 15 -20.97 -5.19 5.84
N SER A 16 -22.17 -4.63 5.94
CA SER A 16 -22.41 -3.21 5.72
C SER A 16 -21.75 -2.40 6.85
N VAL A 17 -21.08 -1.31 6.51
CA VAL A 17 -20.51 -0.35 7.46
C VAL A 17 -21.62 0.12 8.39
N GLY A 18 -21.52 -0.23 9.69
CA GLY A 18 -22.48 0.21 10.70
C GLY A 18 -22.93 -0.84 11.72
N ALA A 19 -22.44 -2.09 11.64
CA ALA A 19 -22.74 -3.09 12.68
C ALA A 19 -21.57 -3.21 13.65
N CYS A 20 -21.80 -2.95 14.94
CA CYS A 20 -20.97 -3.54 15.99
C CYS A 20 -20.82 -5.02 15.66
N ALA A 21 -19.58 -5.54 15.64
CA ALA A 21 -19.37 -6.97 15.50
C ALA A 21 -20.10 -7.63 16.67
N ALA A 22 -21.21 -8.33 16.37
CA ALA A 22 -21.88 -9.15 17.37
C ALA A 22 -20.87 -10.24 17.79
N GLU A 23 -20.83 -10.55 19.07
CA GLU A 23 -20.10 -11.72 19.58
C GLU A 23 -20.50 -12.93 18.76
N PRO A 24 -19.54 -13.75 18.30
CA PRO A 24 -19.85 -14.91 17.46
C PRO A 24 -20.81 -15.84 18.22
N GLN A 25 -21.89 -16.25 17.56
CA GLN A 25 -22.84 -17.17 18.18
C GLN A 25 -22.18 -18.52 18.45
N GLN A 26 -22.58 -19.21 19.51
CA GLN A 26 -21.99 -20.50 19.89
C GLN A 26 -22.02 -21.53 18.75
N ALA A 27 -23.08 -21.51 17.91
CA ALA A 27 -23.18 -22.36 16.73
C ALA A 27 -22.09 -22.11 15.68
N GLU A 28 -21.65 -20.84 15.49
CA GLU A 28 -20.56 -20.46 14.60
C GLU A 28 -19.21 -20.93 15.14
N ILE A 29 -19.01 -20.80 16.45
CA ILE A 29 -17.82 -21.31 17.15
C ILE A 29 -17.73 -22.83 17.02
N ASP A 30 -18.84 -23.54 17.24
CA ASP A 30 -18.89 -25.00 17.16
C ASP A 30 -18.66 -25.50 15.73
N TRP A 31 -19.20 -24.77 14.73
CA TRP A 31 -18.93 -25.06 13.31
C TRP A 31 -17.47 -24.87 12.97
N LEU A 32 -16.84 -23.74 13.38
CA LEU A 32 -15.41 -23.50 13.17
C LEU A 32 -14.56 -24.59 13.81
N LYS A 33 -14.83 -24.96 15.07
CA LYS A 33 -14.11 -26.04 15.76
C LYS A 33 -14.23 -27.39 15.07
N ALA A 34 -15.40 -27.67 14.46
CA ALA A 34 -15.65 -28.91 13.75
C ALA A 34 -15.02 -28.98 12.36
N THR A 35 -14.78 -27.83 11.71
CA THR A 35 -14.32 -27.76 10.31
C THR A 35 -12.89 -27.24 10.15
N ALA A 36 -12.36 -26.57 11.16
CA ALA A 36 -11.00 -26.02 11.12
C ALA A 36 -9.94 -27.12 11.09
N THR A 37 -8.95 -26.98 10.24
CA THR A 37 -7.75 -27.82 10.22
C THR A 37 -6.63 -27.09 10.95
N PRO A 38 -6.09 -27.68 12.04
CA PRO A 38 -4.96 -27.07 12.75
C PRO A 38 -3.73 -26.98 11.84
N LEU A 39 -3.04 -25.84 11.89
CA LEU A 39 -1.74 -25.67 11.27
C LEU A 39 -0.66 -25.86 12.34
N ALA A 40 0.41 -26.56 11.97
CA ALA A 40 1.52 -26.85 12.89
C ALA A 40 2.35 -25.60 13.20
N THR A 41 2.53 -24.72 12.22
CA THR A 41 3.31 -23.49 12.33
C THR A 41 2.93 -22.53 11.20
N SER A 42 3.15 -21.22 11.41
CA SER A 42 3.12 -20.21 10.34
C SER A 42 4.47 -20.06 9.63
N GLU A 43 5.57 -20.58 10.21
CA GLU A 43 6.93 -20.34 9.73
C GLU A 43 7.27 -21.21 8.51
N ALA A 44 7.97 -20.61 7.55
CA ALA A 44 8.54 -21.29 6.38
C ALA A 44 9.71 -22.24 6.76
N GLY A 45 10.08 -23.14 5.85
CA GLY A 45 11.16 -24.11 6.07
C GLY A 45 10.78 -25.36 6.87
N HIS A 46 9.52 -25.49 7.26
CA HIS A 46 8.97 -26.66 7.94
C HIS A 46 8.23 -27.59 6.96
N GLY A 47 7.96 -28.82 7.35
CA GLY A 47 7.22 -29.77 6.50
C GLY A 47 5.80 -29.31 6.19
N PHE A 48 5.12 -29.99 5.23
CA PHE A 48 3.84 -29.57 4.67
C PHE A 48 2.68 -30.55 4.95
N GLU A 49 2.83 -31.44 5.92
CA GLU A 49 1.80 -32.47 6.21
C GLU A 49 0.46 -31.85 6.59
N ASP A 50 0.46 -30.78 7.38
CA ASP A 50 -0.70 -30.01 7.79
C ASP A 50 -1.31 -29.15 6.66
N LEU A 51 -0.59 -28.98 5.55
CA LEU A 51 -1.07 -28.26 4.36
C LEU A 51 -1.69 -29.19 3.30
N LYS A 52 -1.80 -30.50 3.54
CA LYS A 52 -2.49 -31.43 2.62
C LYS A 52 -3.94 -31.04 2.36
N PRO A 53 -4.74 -30.64 3.37
CA PRO A 53 -6.11 -30.17 3.15
C PRO A 53 -6.16 -28.90 2.29
N PHE A 54 -5.23 -27.96 2.50
CA PHE A 54 -5.08 -26.79 1.64
C PHE A 54 -4.75 -27.19 0.20
N GLY A 55 -3.83 -28.16 0.00
CA GLY A 55 -3.50 -28.72 -1.30
C GLY A 55 -4.70 -29.34 -2.02
N ALA A 56 -5.61 -30.01 -1.29
CA ALA A 56 -6.84 -30.55 -1.84
C ALA A 56 -7.83 -29.44 -2.25
N LEU A 57 -7.91 -28.37 -1.45
CA LEU A 57 -8.78 -27.22 -1.71
C LEU A 57 -8.38 -26.45 -2.97
N ILE A 58 -7.09 -26.23 -3.19
CA ILE A 58 -6.61 -25.52 -4.38
C ILE A 58 -6.68 -26.36 -5.67
N GLY A 59 -6.68 -27.70 -5.57
CA GLY A 59 -6.82 -28.60 -6.73
C GLY A 59 -5.85 -28.25 -7.85
N ASP A 60 -6.40 -28.05 -9.06
CA ASP A 60 -5.65 -27.69 -10.27
C ASP A 60 -5.69 -26.19 -10.58
N ALA A 61 -5.88 -25.35 -9.55
CA ALA A 61 -5.91 -23.89 -9.73
C ALA A 61 -4.65 -23.39 -10.44
N ARG A 62 -4.86 -22.42 -11.34
CA ARG A 62 -3.80 -21.70 -12.04
C ARG A 62 -3.40 -20.43 -11.30
N ILE A 63 -4.34 -19.86 -10.54
CA ILE A 63 -4.17 -18.65 -9.73
C ILE A 63 -4.55 -18.98 -8.29
N VAL A 64 -3.64 -18.72 -7.34
CA VAL A 64 -3.93 -18.72 -5.91
C VAL A 64 -3.70 -17.33 -5.36
N SER A 65 -4.77 -16.65 -4.95
CA SER A 65 -4.72 -15.32 -4.36
C SER A 65 -4.66 -15.43 -2.84
N LEU A 66 -3.54 -15.02 -2.24
CA LEU A 66 -3.35 -14.95 -0.79
C LEU A 66 -3.66 -13.53 -0.33
N GLY A 67 -4.82 -13.35 0.30
CA GLY A 67 -5.26 -12.09 0.87
C GLY A 67 -4.52 -11.74 2.17
N GLU A 68 -4.83 -10.59 2.76
CA GLU A 68 -4.50 -10.21 4.13
C GLU A 68 -5.50 -9.18 4.64
N CYS A 69 -5.83 -9.27 5.91
CA CYS A 69 -6.78 -8.34 6.54
C CYS A 69 -6.14 -6.99 6.84
N THR A 70 -4.84 -6.98 7.10
CA THR A 70 -4.04 -5.77 7.35
C THR A 70 -2.60 -6.00 6.88
N HIS A 71 -1.94 -4.93 6.46
CA HIS A 71 -0.52 -4.99 6.12
C HIS A 71 0.36 -5.07 7.37
N GLY A 72 1.45 -5.85 7.30
CA GLY A 72 2.49 -5.87 8.32
C GLY A 72 2.25 -6.80 9.51
N THR A 73 1.25 -7.67 9.48
CA THR A 73 1.10 -8.74 10.48
C THR A 73 2.13 -9.83 10.21
N ARG A 74 3.06 -10.01 11.15
CA ARG A 74 4.20 -10.92 11.02
C ARG A 74 3.77 -12.35 10.72
N GLU A 75 2.85 -12.90 11.51
CA GLU A 75 2.39 -14.29 11.39
C GLU A 75 1.69 -14.55 10.05
N VAL A 76 0.93 -13.56 9.55
CA VAL A 76 0.30 -13.63 8.23
C VAL A 76 1.36 -13.65 7.13
N PHE A 77 2.41 -12.82 7.24
CA PHE A 77 3.50 -12.77 6.27
C PHE A 77 4.32 -14.05 6.28
N GLN A 78 4.63 -14.59 7.46
CA GLN A 78 5.28 -15.90 7.62
C GLN A 78 4.44 -17.01 7.00
N MET A 79 3.13 -17.05 7.29
CA MET A 79 2.23 -18.08 6.73
C MET A 79 2.14 -17.98 5.21
N LYS A 80 2.07 -16.77 4.64
CA LYS A 80 2.11 -16.59 3.19
C LYS A 80 3.42 -17.08 2.59
N HIS A 81 4.57 -16.77 3.21
CA HIS A 81 5.85 -17.33 2.77
C HIS A 81 5.81 -18.87 2.76
N ARG A 82 5.33 -19.49 3.83
CA ARG A 82 5.20 -20.95 3.92
C ARG A 82 4.27 -21.54 2.85
N LEU A 83 3.13 -20.85 2.57
CA LEU A 83 2.23 -21.27 1.49
C LEU A 83 2.86 -21.12 0.11
N ILE A 84 3.68 -20.09 -0.12
CA ILE A 84 4.42 -19.91 -1.36
C ILE A 84 5.46 -21.02 -1.53
N GLU A 85 6.19 -21.41 -0.47
CA GLU A 85 7.07 -22.58 -0.50
C GLU A 85 6.31 -23.84 -0.91
N TYR A 86 5.17 -24.12 -0.28
CA TYR A 86 4.34 -25.28 -0.59
C TYR A 86 3.86 -25.25 -2.04
N LEU A 87 3.33 -24.12 -2.50
CA LEU A 87 2.81 -23.95 -3.85
C LEU A 87 3.91 -24.12 -4.91
N ALA A 88 5.09 -23.55 -4.68
CA ALA A 88 6.20 -23.65 -5.60
C ALA A 88 6.78 -25.09 -5.64
N THR A 89 7.00 -25.69 -4.46
CA THR A 89 7.70 -27.00 -4.38
C THR A 89 6.81 -28.20 -4.60
N GLN A 90 5.51 -28.12 -4.24
CA GLN A 90 4.58 -29.26 -4.26
C GLN A 90 3.48 -29.15 -5.31
N ARG A 91 3.20 -27.94 -5.83
CA ARG A 91 2.04 -27.69 -6.69
C ARG A 91 2.41 -27.06 -8.05
N GLY A 92 3.71 -26.83 -8.29
CA GLY A 92 4.22 -26.37 -9.59
C GLY A 92 3.89 -24.90 -9.90
N PHE A 93 3.73 -24.05 -8.90
CA PHE A 93 3.62 -22.61 -9.09
C PHE A 93 5.01 -22.03 -9.40
N THR A 94 5.10 -21.30 -10.50
CA THR A 94 6.37 -20.78 -11.03
C THR A 94 6.46 -19.26 -11.00
N ILE A 95 5.37 -18.59 -10.66
CA ILE A 95 5.31 -17.12 -10.60
C ILE A 95 4.73 -16.72 -9.25
N PHE A 96 5.43 -15.81 -8.59
CA PHE A 96 4.91 -15.03 -7.47
C PHE A 96 4.69 -13.59 -7.92
N SER A 97 3.57 -13.01 -7.55
CA SER A 97 3.24 -11.62 -7.88
C SER A 97 2.64 -10.92 -6.68
N ILE A 98 3.13 -9.71 -6.38
CA ILE A 98 2.78 -8.95 -5.19
C ILE A 98 2.05 -7.65 -5.56
N GLU A 99 1.22 -7.13 -4.65
CA GLU A 99 0.58 -5.81 -4.76
C GLU A 99 1.62 -4.70 -4.62
N ALA A 100 2.50 -4.60 -5.60
CA ALA A 100 3.50 -3.57 -5.76
C ALA A 100 3.58 -3.17 -7.23
N ASN A 101 4.07 -1.95 -7.48
CA ASN A 101 4.22 -1.46 -8.84
C ASN A 101 4.99 -2.45 -9.70
N MET A 102 4.42 -2.79 -10.85
CA MET A 102 4.92 -3.83 -11.72
C MET A 102 6.40 -3.64 -12.12
N PRO A 103 6.84 -2.48 -12.61
CA PRO A 103 8.24 -2.32 -13.05
C PRO A 103 9.25 -2.41 -11.89
N GLU A 104 8.91 -1.85 -10.73
CA GLU A 104 9.75 -1.88 -9.54
C GLU A 104 9.91 -3.30 -9.00
N ALA A 105 8.81 -4.06 -8.94
CA ALA A 105 8.84 -5.45 -8.51
C ALA A 105 9.63 -6.36 -9.46
N TYR A 106 9.60 -6.08 -10.76
CA TYR A 106 10.39 -6.85 -11.75
C TYR A 106 11.92 -6.71 -11.55
N ARG A 107 12.40 -5.66 -10.87
CA ARG A 107 13.82 -5.58 -10.51
C ARG A 107 14.22 -6.65 -9.49
N LEU A 108 13.31 -7.06 -8.61
CA LEU A 108 13.53 -8.18 -7.71
C LEU A 108 13.65 -9.52 -8.45
N ASN A 109 13.02 -9.66 -9.62
CA ASN A 109 13.16 -10.85 -10.43
C ASN A 109 14.61 -11.13 -10.84
N ASP A 110 15.38 -10.09 -11.11
CA ASP A 110 16.79 -10.21 -11.46
C ASP A 110 17.60 -10.76 -10.27
N TYR A 111 17.28 -10.33 -9.06
CA TYR A 111 17.87 -10.90 -7.86
C TYR A 111 17.47 -12.37 -7.64
N VAL A 112 16.19 -12.70 -7.66
CA VAL A 112 15.73 -14.07 -7.37
C VAL A 112 16.20 -15.08 -8.42
N LEU A 113 16.34 -14.66 -9.70
CA LEU A 113 16.80 -15.54 -10.76
C LEU A 113 18.33 -15.60 -10.88
N ARG A 114 19.03 -14.46 -10.72
CA ARG A 114 20.47 -14.35 -11.05
C ARG A 114 21.34 -13.89 -9.88
N GLY A 115 20.76 -13.37 -8.79
CA GLY A 115 21.46 -12.80 -7.66
C GLY A 115 21.99 -11.39 -7.93
N GLU A 116 21.39 -10.67 -8.88
CA GLU A 116 21.78 -9.32 -9.24
C GLU A 116 21.13 -8.28 -8.33
N GLY A 117 21.93 -7.41 -7.72
CA GLY A 117 21.50 -6.34 -6.84
C GLY A 117 21.46 -6.71 -5.34
N ASP A 118 21.14 -5.72 -4.51
CA ASP A 118 20.91 -5.89 -3.07
C ASP A 118 19.41 -6.05 -2.79
N PRO A 119 18.95 -7.17 -2.23
CA PRO A 119 17.54 -7.45 -2.00
C PRO A 119 16.87 -6.42 -1.08
N LYS A 120 17.59 -5.88 -0.08
CA LYS A 120 17.05 -4.84 0.82
C LYS A 120 16.79 -3.55 0.08
N ALA A 121 17.73 -3.11 -0.75
CA ALA A 121 17.58 -1.92 -1.58
C ALA A 121 16.47 -2.10 -2.63
N LEU A 122 16.37 -3.27 -3.24
CA LEU A 122 15.32 -3.59 -4.23
C LEU A 122 13.93 -3.61 -3.60
N ILE A 123 13.77 -4.21 -2.40
CA ILE A 123 12.50 -4.17 -1.64
C ILE A 123 12.14 -2.72 -1.27
N ALA A 124 13.11 -1.94 -0.79
CA ALA A 124 12.90 -0.52 -0.51
C ALA A 124 12.50 0.27 -1.78
N GLY A 125 13.04 -0.12 -2.95
CA GLY A 125 12.73 0.44 -4.25
C GLY A 125 11.32 0.20 -4.76
N MET A 126 10.56 -0.73 -4.16
CA MET A 126 9.12 -0.89 -4.45
C MET A 126 8.25 0.22 -3.85
N TYR A 127 8.84 1.14 -3.10
CA TYR A 127 8.24 2.33 -2.44
C TYR A 127 7.27 2.06 -1.31
N PHE A 128 6.51 0.98 -1.32
CA PHE A 128 5.53 0.68 -0.28
C PHE A 128 6.23 0.20 0.99
N TRP A 129 6.03 0.94 2.08
CA TRP A 129 6.60 0.61 3.40
C TRP A 129 6.16 -0.77 3.89
N THR A 130 4.98 -1.22 3.49
CA THR A 130 4.37 -2.50 3.87
C THR A 130 5.24 -3.71 3.53
N TRP A 131 6.06 -3.61 2.49
CA TRP A 131 6.93 -4.70 2.04
C TRP A 131 8.33 -4.66 2.64
N ARG A 132 8.69 -3.60 3.39
CA ARG A 132 10.01 -3.42 3.99
C ARG A 132 10.13 -4.15 5.31
N THR A 133 9.91 -5.45 5.31
CA THR A 133 9.92 -6.32 6.49
C THR A 133 10.93 -7.45 6.34
N GLU A 134 11.34 -8.02 7.48
CA GLU A 134 12.25 -9.17 7.49
C GLU A 134 11.59 -10.40 6.87
N GLU A 135 10.28 -10.55 6.98
CA GLU A 135 9.52 -11.66 6.44
C GLU A 135 9.51 -11.63 4.89
N VAL A 136 9.34 -10.45 4.29
CA VAL A 136 9.43 -10.30 2.82
C VAL A 136 10.86 -10.53 2.35
N LEU A 137 11.87 -10.02 3.08
CA LEU A 137 13.27 -10.28 2.76
C LEU A 137 13.58 -11.77 2.83
N ALA A 138 13.18 -12.46 3.89
CA ALA A 138 13.39 -13.90 4.05
C ALA A 138 12.73 -14.71 2.90
N MET A 139 11.53 -14.32 2.46
CA MET A 139 10.87 -14.93 1.31
C MET A 139 11.65 -14.71 0.01
N VAL A 140 12.14 -13.51 -0.23
CA VAL A 140 12.93 -13.17 -1.43
C VAL A 140 14.26 -13.95 -1.45
N GLU A 141 14.93 -14.05 -0.31
CA GLU A 141 16.16 -14.85 -0.15
C GLU A 141 15.89 -16.33 -0.35
N TRP A 142 14.78 -16.86 0.19
CA TRP A 142 14.34 -18.22 -0.06
C TRP A 142 14.09 -18.48 -1.57
N MET A 143 13.41 -17.58 -2.26
CA MET A 143 13.18 -17.70 -3.72
C MET A 143 14.52 -17.77 -4.48
N ARG A 144 15.48 -16.92 -4.09
CA ARG A 144 16.81 -16.95 -4.68
C ARG A 144 17.51 -18.30 -4.47
N GLU A 145 17.48 -18.81 -3.25
CA GLU A 145 18.08 -20.11 -2.92
C GLU A 145 17.37 -21.27 -3.63
N PHE A 146 16.04 -21.24 -3.68
CA PHE A 146 15.24 -22.23 -4.40
C PHE A 146 15.63 -22.29 -5.88
N ASN A 147 15.72 -21.13 -6.54
CA ASN A 147 16.13 -21.05 -7.94
C ASN A 147 17.58 -21.55 -8.14
N ARG A 148 18.48 -21.20 -7.23
CA ARG A 148 19.88 -21.64 -7.27
C ARG A 148 20.04 -23.16 -7.07
N SER A 149 19.16 -23.75 -6.30
CA SER A 149 19.22 -25.20 -5.96
C SER A 149 18.95 -26.12 -7.16
N GLY A 150 18.35 -25.60 -8.24
CA GLY A 150 17.94 -26.39 -9.41
C GLY A 150 16.72 -27.29 -9.18
N LYS A 151 16.10 -27.23 -7.98
CA LYS A 151 14.89 -28.02 -7.64
C LYS A 151 13.62 -27.50 -8.27
N GLY A 152 13.65 -26.27 -8.77
CA GLY A 152 12.52 -25.61 -9.40
C GLY A 152 12.88 -24.20 -9.82
N ARG A 153 11.86 -23.44 -10.25
CA ARG A 153 12.01 -22.04 -10.62
C ARG A 153 10.80 -21.26 -10.18
N ILE A 154 10.99 -20.11 -9.56
CA ILE A 154 9.96 -19.15 -9.24
C ILE A 154 10.43 -17.75 -9.63
N GLU A 155 9.57 -17.01 -10.30
CA GLU A 155 9.78 -15.61 -10.70
C GLU A 155 9.10 -14.67 -9.71
N PHE A 156 9.71 -13.50 -9.48
CA PHE A 156 9.13 -12.42 -8.66
C PHE A 156 8.59 -11.33 -9.57
N THR A 157 7.32 -10.98 -9.44
CA THR A 157 6.66 -9.95 -10.24
C THR A 157 5.77 -9.07 -9.36
N GLY A 158 5.25 -7.98 -9.91
CA GLY A 158 4.20 -7.15 -9.32
C GLY A 158 3.09 -6.88 -10.32
N PHE A 159 1.93 -6.50 -9.83
CA PHE A 159 0.76 -6.25 -10.70
C PHE A 159 0.13 -4.87 -10.51
N ASP A 160 0.64 -4.05 -9.61
CA ASP A 160 0.14 -2.69 -9.34
C ASP A 160 0.76 -1.65 -10.29
N MET A 161 0.18 -0.44 -10.33
CA MET A 161 0.55 0.61 -11.29
C MET A 161 0.36 2.03 -10.70
N GLN A 162 0.61 2.21 -9.40
CA GLN A 162 0.33 3.49 -8.72
C GLN A 162 1.33 4.60 -9.03
N THR A 163 2.55 4.30 -9.49
CA THR A 163 3.56 5.29 -9.86
C THR A 163 4.07 5.05 -11.28
N PRO A 164 4.14 6.09 -12.13
CA PRO A 164 4.56 5.94 -13.52
C PRO A 164 6.07 6.08 -13.73
N ASP A 165 6.84 6.50 -12.71
CA ASP A 165 8.21 6.99 -12.89
C ASP A 165 9.14 5.92 -13.50
N VAL A 166 9.20 4.73 -12.91
CA VAL A 166 10.06 3.64 -13.39
C VAL A 166 9.60 3.12 -14.75
N ALA A 167 8.27 2.98 -14.93
CA ALA A 167 7.70 2.60 -16.21
C ALA A 167 8.08 3.59 -17.33
N ALA A 168 7.99 4.89 -17.05
CA ALA A 168 8.37 5.95 -17.98
C ALA A 168 9.86 5.88 -18.35
N ASP A 169 10.75 5.63 -17.39
CA ASP A 169 12.19 5.48 -17.65
C ASP A 169 12.47 4.28 -18.56
N ILE A 170 11.84 3.12 -18.28
CA ILE A 170 11.99 1.92 -19.12
C ILE A 170 11.58 2.19 -20.56
N ILE A 171 10.46 2.89 -20.77
CA ILE A 171 9.98 3.21 -22.13
C ILE A 171 10.96 4.17 -22.84
N LEU A 172 11.42 5.21 -22.16
CA LEU A 172 12.34 6.18 -22.72
C LEU A 172 13.68 5.52 -23.09
N ASP A 173 14.20 4.64 -22.24
CA ASP A 173 15.46 3.92 -22.52
C ASP A 173 15.30 2.93 -23.67
N PHE A 174 14.17 2.23 -23.76
CA PHE A 174 13.84 1.41 -24.92
C PHE A 174 13.78 2.24 -26.22
N LEU A 175 13.05 3.37 -26.20
CA LEU A 175 12.93 4.24 -27.38
C LEU A 175 14.26 4.88 -27.80
N LYS A 176 15.11 5.28 -26.86
CA LYS A 176 16.48 5.76 -27.17
C LYS A 176 17.27 4.74 -27.99
N LYS A 177 17.05 3.44 -27.75
CA LYS A 177 17.73 2.33 -28.42
C LYS A 177 17.14 2.04 -29.80
N VAL A 178 15.80 2.07 -29.95
CA VAL A 178 15.12 1.56 -31.17
C VAL A 178 14.42 2.64 -32.00
N ASP A 179 14.06 3.79 -31.44
CA ASP A 179 13.32 4.88 -32.11
C ASP A 179 13.63 6.25 -31.43
N PRO A 180 14.89 6.77 -31.55
CA PRO A 180 15.30 8.00 -30.84
C PRO A 180 14.46 9.23 -31.17
N GLU A 181 13.88 9.29 -32.37
CA GLU A 181 13.02 10.42 -32.77
C GLU A 181 11.76 10.48 -31.91
N ARG A 182 11.21 9.33 -31.54
CA ARG A 182 10.02 9.22 -30.72
C ARG A 182 10.23 9.68 -29.27
N VAL A 183 11.46 9.62 -28.76
CA VAL A 183 11.81 10.17 -27.44
C VAL A 183 11.41 11.64 -27.32
N ARG A 184 11.60 12.44 -28.37
CA ARG A 184 11.25 13.87 -28.41
C ARG A 184 9.75 14.12 -28.22
N GLU A 185 8.91 13.20 -28.63
CA GLU A 185 7.45 13.29 -28.45
C GLU A 185 7.03 12.83 -27.04
N VAL A 186 7.60 11.74 -26.57
CA VAL A 186 7.16 11.04 -25.34
C VAL A 186 7.73 11.68 -24.07
N GLU A 187 9.02 12.05 -24.06
CA GLU A 187 9.70 12.55 -22.88
C GLU A 187 9.06 13.80 -22.25
N PRO A 188 8.63 14.84 -23.02
CA PRO A 188 8.01 16.01 -22.44
C PRO A 188 6.69 15.69 -21.70
N LEU A 189 5.93 14.70 -22.19
CA LEU A 189 4.70 14.24 -21.54
C LEU A 189 5.01 13.50 -20.24
N TYR A 190 5.92 12.53 -20.30
CA TYR A 190 6.28 11.70 -19.13
C TYR A 190 6.98 12.52 -18.05
N ARG A 191 7.74 13.54 -18.41
CA ARG A 191 8.34 14.47 -17.43
C ARG A 191 7.29 15.19 -16.58
N LYS A 192 6.11 15.50 -17.13
CA LYS A 192 4.99 16.11 -16.40
C LYS A 192 4.34 15.16 -15.39
N LEU A 193 4.55 13.84 -15.53
CA LEU A 193 3.96 12.82 -14.66
C LEU A 193 4.86 12.44 -13.47
N ARG A 194 6.13 12.86 -13.50
CA ARG A 194 7.11 12.47 -12.49
C ARG A 194 6.74 12.99 -11.10
N LYS A 195 7.15 12.22 -10.08
CA LYS A 195 6.97 12.56 -8.65
C LYS A 195 5.50 12.78 -8.26
N GLY A 196 4.56 12.14 -8.96
CA GLY A 196 3.14 12.26 -8.65
C GLY A 196 2.53 13.64 -8.91
N ALA A 197 3.19 14.49 -9.73
CA ALA A 197 2.72 15.83 -10.06
C ALA A 197 1.32 15.89 -10.71
N PHE A 198 0.82 14.75 -11.19
CA PHE A 198 -0.50 14.59 -11.81
C PHE A 198 -1.63 14.26 -10.82
N ARG A 199 -1.32 13.86 -9.58
CA ARG A 199 -2.35 13.54 -8.59
C ARG A 199 -3.09 14.78 -8.14
N LYS A 200 -4.42 14.70 -8.01
CA LYS A 200 -5.23 15.78 -7.40
C LYS A 200 -4.76 16.01 -5.96
N GLY A 201 -4.11 17.15 -5.71
CA GLY A 201 -3.37 17.42 -4.48
C GLY A 201 -1.87 17.32 -4.67
N GLY A 202 -1.45 17.20 -5.90
CA GLY A 202 -0.20 17.24 -6.61
C GLY A 202 1.05 16.87 -5.85
N GLY A 203 1.65 15.73 -6.03
CA GLY A 203 2.80 15.29 -5.27
C GLY A 203 2.47 15.18 -3.78
N GLN A 204 2.90 14.17 -3.08
CA GLN A 204 2.70 14.14 -1.61
C GLN A 204 2.99 15.55 -1.10
N GLN A 205 1.93 16.29 -0.70
CA GLN A 205 2.12 17.59 -0.10
C GLN A 205 3.04 17.33 1.07
N SER A 206 4.33 17.65 0.85
CA SER A 206 5.31 17.47 1.90
C SER A 206 4.77 18.22 3.10
N PHE A 207 4.70 17.60 4.22
CA PHE A 207 4.24 18.21 5.46
C PHE A 207 5.19 17.84 6.59
N ALA A 208 5.40 18.80 7.45
CA ALA A 208 6.09 18.51 8.69
C ALA A 208 5.19 17.66 9.58
N ARG A 209 5.78 16.68 10.23
CA ARG A 209 5.08 15.79 11.17
C ARG A 209 5.90 15.46 12.38
N ALA A 210 5.20 15.33 13.50
CA ALA A 210 5.63 14.60 14.67
C ALA A 210 4.65 13.46 14.87
N VAL A 211 5.14 12.22 14.90
CA VAL A 211 4.34 10.99 14.98
C VAL A 211 4.74 10.22 16.21
N GLY A 212 3.82 10.05 17.15
CA GLY A 212 3.94 9.19 18.32
C GLY A 212 3.07 7.95 18.18
N LYS A 213 3.45 6.89 18.90
CA LYS A 213 2.59 5.73 19.14
C LYS A 213 2.02 5.79 20.55
N PHE A 214 0.72 5.60 20.68
CA PHE A 214 0.05 5.56 21.97
C PHE A 214 -0.30 4.12 22.37
N PRO A 215 -0.19 3.73 23.65
CA PRO A 215 -0.65 2.42 24.10
C PRO A 215 -2.13 2.22 23.79
N VAL A 216 -2.49 1.05 23.28
CA VAL A 216 -3.86 0.73 22.85
C VAL A 216 -4.77 0.47 24.04
N ASP A 217 -4.33 -0.36 24.99
CA ASP A 217 -5.16 -0.84 26.11
C ASP A 217 -5.82 0.28 26.94
N PRO A 218 -5.14 1.42 27.24
CA PRO A 218 -5.78 2.49 27.99
C PRO A 218 -6.94 3.18 27.27
N VAL A 219 -6.94 3.20 25.92
CA VAL A 219 -7.90 3.99 25.13
C VAL A 219 -8.98 3.15 24.44
N LYS A 220 -8.78 1.84 24.34
CA LYS A 220 -9.67 0.91 23.68
C LYS A 220 -11.08 0.95 24.30
N GLY A 221 -12.11 1.11 23.45
CA GLY A 221 -13.51 1.22 23.91
C GLY A 221 -13.86 2.52 24.66
N LYS A 222 -12.99 3.54 24.61
CA LYS A 222 -13.16 4.76 25.41
C LYS A 222 -13.19 6.02 24.58
N LYS A 223 -13.72 7.08 25.16
CA LYS A 223 -13.65 8.43 24.60
C LYS A 223 -12.31 9.06 24.98
N ILE A 224 -11.55 9.54 23.99
CA ILE A 224 -10.32 10.30 24.21
C ILE A 224 -10.53 11.77 23.87
N ARG A 225 -9.77 12.61 24.56
CA ARG A 225 -9.56 14.01 24.21
C ARG A 225 -8.05 14.26 24.16
N PHE A 226 -7.52 14.51 22.97
CA PHE A 226 -6.12 14.89 22.74
C PHE A 226 -6.06 16.40 22.51
N SER A 227 -5.34 17.13 23.34
CA SER A 227 -5.29 18.60 23.29
C SER A 227 -3.87 19.12 23.43
N GLY A 228 -3.66 20.38 23.04
CA GLY A 228 -2.40 21.09 23.18
C GLY A 228 -2.53 22.54 22.75
N PHE A 229 -1.51 23.34 23.02
CA PHE A 229 -1.41 24.70 22.54
C PHE A 229 -0.72 24.74 21.19
N ILE A 230 -1.27 25.53 20.26
CA ILE A 230 -0.70 25.77 18.93
C ILE A 230 -0.58 27.27 18.72
N LYS A 231 0.58 27.70 18.18
CA LYS A 231 0.85 29.03 17.67
C LYS A 231 1.28 28.91 16.21
N THR A 232 0.86 29.82 15.36
CA THR A 232 1.26 29.83 13.95
C THR A 232 1.79 31.18 13.50
N ALA A 233 2.65 31.15 12.47
CA ALA A 233 3.14 32.34 11.78
C ALA A 233 3.22 32.07 10.26
N GLY A 234 2.50 32.88 9.48
CA GLY A 234 2.50 32.82 8.02
C GLY A 234 2.05 31.50 7.44
N VAL A 235 1.10 30.79 8.06
CA VAL A 235 0.62 29.49 7.53
C VAL A 235 -0.28 29.71 6.33
N GLU A 236 0.25 29.39 5.16
CA GLU A 236 -0.40 29.56 3.86
C GLU A 236 -0.39 28.24 3.07
N ASP A 237 -1.35 28.10 2.14
CA ASP A 237 -1.50 26.94 1.25
C ASP A 237 -1.66 25.59 1.99
N GLY A 238 -2.07 25.64 3.29
CA GLY A 238 -2.23 24.47 4.13
C GLY A 238 -2.80 24.82 5.50
N PHE A 239 -2.33 24.13 6.52
CA PHE A 239 -2.77 24.33 7.92
C PHE A 239 -1.83 23.69 8.92
N ALA A 240 -1.91 24.13 10.17
CA ALA A 240 -1.33 23.46 11.33
C ALA A 240 -2.42 22.75 12.14
N GLY A 241 -2.08 21.64 12.80
CA GLY A 241 -3.04 20.91 13.64
C GLY A 241 -2.43 19.76 14.43
N LEU A 242 -3.19 19.29 15.40
CA LEU A 242 -3.00 18.00 16.03
C LEU A 242 -3.64 16.92 15.15
N TRP A 243 -3.28 15.67 15.36
CA TRP A 243 -3.94 14.55 14.74
C TRP A 243 -3.91 13.32 15.63
N TRP A 244 -4.95 12.47 15.48
CA TRP A 244 -5.08 11.20 16.17
C TRP A 244 -5.69 10.17 15.22
N ARG A 245 -5.14 8.97 15.20
CA ARG A 245 -5.62 7.87 14.38
C ARG A 245 -5.58 6.57 15.17
N ALA A 246 -6.71 5.87 15.16
CA ALA A 246 -6.82 4.52 15.64
C ALA A 246 -7.12 3.58 14.47
N ASP A 247 -6.44 2.46 14.41
CA ASP A 247 -6.60 1.44 13.37
C ASP A 247 -7.01 0.11 14.01
N ASP A 248 -7.86 -0.62 13.32
CA ASP A 248 -8.15 -2.03 13.56
C ASP A 248 -7.66 -2.89 12.38
N PRO A 249 -7.86 -4.22 12.39
CA PRO A 249 -7.48 -5.06 11.25
C PRO A 249 -8.13 -4.70 9.91
N SER A 250 -9.21 -3.93 9.89
CA SER A 250 -9.87 -3.46 8.67
C SER A 250 -9.34 -2.11 8.17
N GLY A 251 -8.52 -1.41 8.95
CA GLY A 251 -7.95 -0.10 8.64
C GLY A 251 -8.25 0.98 9.67
N SER A 252 -8.33 2.25 9.25
CA SER A 252 -8.58 3.38 10.14
C SER A 252 -10.04 3.40 10.60
N VAL A 253 -10.24 3.27 11.91
CA VAL A 253 -11.57 3.21 12.54
C VAL A 253 -11.93 4.48 13.33
N ALA A 254 -10.93 5.29 13.71
CA ALA A 254 -11.15 6.63 14.24
C ALA A 254 -10.00 7.55 13.81
N PHE A 255 -10.33 8.70 13.22
CA PHE A 255 -9.33 9.62 12.69
C PHE A 255 -9.83 11.07 12.73
N ASP A 256 -8.98 11.96 13.24
CA ASP A 256 -9.11 13.40 13.10
C ASP A 256 -7.72 14.03 12.97
N ASN A 257 -7.54 14.94 12.02
CA ASN A 257 -6.30 15.70 11.80
C ASN A 257 -6.53 17.21 11.82
N MET A 258 -7.66 17.65 12.32
CA MET A 258 -8.08 19.05 12.37
C MET A 258 -8.22 19.75 11.00
N GLN A 259 -8.17 19.04 9.87
CA GLN A 259 -8.26 19.64 8.54
C GLN A 259 -9.57 20.41 8.31
N SER A 260 -10.69 19.95 8.89
CA SER A 260 -11.99 20.62 8.80
C SER A 260 -12.06 21.95 9.55
N ARG A 261 -11.15 22.16 10.51
CA ARG A 261 -11.01 23.37 11.34
C ARG A 261 -9.58 23.92 11.29
N ALA A 262 -9.01 23.91 10.09
CA ALA A 262 -7.63 24.21 9.76
C ALA A 262 -7.16 25.55 10.37
N ILE A 263 -6.01 25.53 11.09
CA ILE A 263 -5.37 26.72 11.65
C ILE A 263 -4.46 27.30 10.56
N LYS A 264 -4.73 28.56 10.19
CA LYS A 264 -4.03 29.29 9.11
C LYS A 264 -3.61 30.68 9.54
N GLY A 265 -2.71 31.27 8.75
CA GLY A 265 -2.20 32.63 9.00
C GLY A 265 -1.35 32.72 10.25
N ASP A 266 -1.50 33.87 10.94
CA ASP A 266 -0.84 34.17 12.21
C ASP A 266 -1.82 33.99 13.35
N THR A 267 -1.52 33.09 14.29
CA THR A 267 -2.31 32.90 15.51
C THR A 267 -1.40 32.88 16.72
N ASP A 268 -1.82 33.52 17.80
CA ASP A 268 -1.12 33.37 19.07
C ASP A 268 -1.51 32.06 19.75
N TRP A 269 -0.80 31.67 20.78
CA TRP A 269 -1.00 30.47 21.54
C TRP A 269 -2.47 30.24 21.94
N THR A 270 -3.09 29.29 21.28
CA THR A 270 -4.49 28.90 21.46
C THR A 270 -4.58 27.40 21.73
N SER A 271 -5.43 27.01 22.67
CA SER A 271 -5.67 25.60 22.98
C SER A 271 -6.62 24.98 21.94
N TYR A 272 -6.22 23.85 21.39
CA TYR A 272 -7.03 23.05 20.44
C TYR A 272 -7.16 21.63 20.95
N ALA A 273 -8.21 20.95 20.54
CA ALA A 273 -8.46 19.57 20.93
C ALA A 273 -9.07 18.73 19.79
N ILE A 274 -8.79 17.44 19.86
CA ILE A 274 -9.44 16.36 19.12
C ILE A 274 -10.21 15.52 20.12
N GLU A 275 -11.44 15.17 19.82
CA GLU A 275 -12.24 14.22 20.59
C GLU A 275 -12.68 13.07 19.68
N LEU A 276 -12.41 11.84 20.10
CA LEU A 276 -12.74 10.64 19.36
C LEU A 276 -13.23 9.55 20.31
N GLU A 277 -14.17 8.75 19.84
CA GLU A 277 -14.52 7.47 20.44
C GLU A 277 -13.63 6.39 19.79
N ILE A 278 -12.86 5.68 20.60
CA ILE A 278 -11.91 4.66 20.13
C ILE A 278 -12.59 3.31 20.20
N PRO A 279 -12.82 2.62 19.07
CA PRO A 279 -13.48 1.31 19.08
C PRO A 279 -12.72 0.25 19.89
N GLU A 280 -13.46 -0.72 20.44
CA GLU A 280 -12.90 -1.90 21.12
C GLU A 280 -12.02 -2.76 20.17
N THR A 281 -12.26 -2.70 18.87
CA THR A 281 -11.50 -3.44 17.84
C THR A 281 -10.12 -2.85 17.56
N THR A 282 -9.78 -1.69 18.15
CA THR A 282 -8.53 -0.98 17.88
C THR A 282 -7.31 -1.82 18.27
N VAL A 283 -6.33 -1.90 17.38
CA VAL A 283 -5.06 -2.63 17.58
C VAL A 283 -3.82 -1.75 17.43
N ASN A 284 -3.97 -0.53 16.91
CA ASN A 284 -2.87 0.41 16.75
C ASN A 284 -3.37 1.85 16.91
N VAL A 285 -2.58 2.68 17.58
CA VAL A 285 -2.88 4.11 17.77
C VAL A 285 -1.65 4.93 17.47
N ASN A 286 -1.81 5.88 16.53
CA ASN A 286 -0.81 6.89 16.24
C ASN A 286 -1.41 8.28 16.48
N PHE A 287 -0.56 9.22 16.92
CA PHE A 287 -0.99 10.59 17.22
C PHE A 287 0.14 11.58 16.98
N GLY A 288 -0.17 12.87 17.02
CA GLY A 288 0.89 13.86 16.95
C GLY A 288 0.47 15.25 16.47
N ALA A 289 1.41 15.92 15.81
CA ALA A 289 1.25 17.26 15.29
C ALA A 289 1.68 17.32 13.82
N LEU A 290 1.14 18.27 13.07
CA LEU A 290 1.48 18.45 11.66
C LEU A 290 1.43 19.92 11.25
N LEU A 291 2.25 20.27 10.24
CA LEU A 291 2.17 21.53 9.49
C LEU A 291 2.18 21.20 8.01
N VAL A 292 1.13 21.58 7.32
CA VAL A 292 0.95 21.44 5.88
C VAL A 292 1.08 22.82 5.24
N GLY A 293 1.74 22.93 4.09
CA GLY A 293 1.91 24.19 3.39
C GLY A 293 3.08 25.03 3.91
N ARG A 294 3.08 26.34 3.62
CA ARG A 294 4.13 27.28 4.02
C ARG A 294 3.88 27.85 5.39
N GLY A 295 4.92 28.32 6.05
CA GLY A 295 4.84 29.01 7.35
C GLY A 295 5.51 28.24 8.46
N GLN A 296 5.11 28.56 9.68
CA GLN A 296 5.64 27.99 10.91
C GLN A 296 4.51 27.66 11.90
N ALA A 297 4.71 26.61 12.69
CA ALA A 297 3.83 26.26 13.78
C ALA A 297 4.65 25.81 14.99
N TRP A 298 4.19 26.18 16.19
CA TRP A 298 4.73 25.73 17.45
C TRP A 298 3.66 24.97 18.22
N PHE A 299 4.06 23.86 18.84
CA PHE A 299 3.20 22.97 19.61
C PHE A 299 3.77 22.81 21.02
N ASP A 300 2.88 22.85 22.02
CA ASP A 300 3.29 22.83 23.42
C ASP A 300 2.16 22.31 24.31
N GLY A 301 2.52 21.79 25.50
CA GLY A 301 1.58 21.38 26.54
C GLY A 301 0.55 20.35 26.08
N LEU A 302 1.01 19.30 25.43
CA LEU A 302 0.14 18.22 24.93
C LEU A 302 -0.47 17.44 26.10
N LYS A 303 -1.76 17.10 25.99
CA LYS A 303 -2.51 16.36 27.03
C LYS A 303 -3.39 15.30 26.38
N VAL A 304 -3.53 14.18 27.08
CA VAL A 304 -4.50 13.14 26.75
C VAL A 304 -5.44 12.96 27.93
N GLU A 305 -6.74 13.03 27.68
CA GLU A 305 -7.78 12.67 28.61
C GLU A 305 -8.53 11.45 28.13
N ILE A 306 -8.80 10.50 29.00
CA ILE A 306 -9.54 9.27 28.71
C ILE A 306 -10.78 9.24 29.58
N ASP A 307 -11.97 9.19 28.98
CA ASP A 307 -13.26 9.29 29.68
C ASP A 307 -13.32 10.50 30.65
N GLY A 308 -12.76 11.64 30.20
CA GLY A 308 -12.73 12.90 30.94
C GLY A 308 -11.72 12.97 32.07
N LYS A 309 -10.83 11.97 32.20
CA LYS A 309 -9.74 11.96 33.18
C LYS A 309 -8.40 12.13 32.52
N GLU A 310 -7.54 13.00 33.04
CA GLU A 310 -6.19 13.17 32.53
C GLU A 310 -5.39 11.87 32.66
N PHE A 311 -4.75 11.46 31.58
CA PHE A 311 -3.86 10.31 31.56
C PHE A 311 -2.42 10.77 31.71
N ASP A 312 -1.66 10.11 32.54
CA ASP A 312 -0.23 10.39 32.71
C ASP A 312 0.55 9.90 31.48
N VAL A 313 0.96 10.83 30.64
CA VAL A 313 1.70 10.57 29.41
C VAL A 313 3.22 10.55 29.61
N SER A 314 3.74 10.78 30.82
CA SER A 314 5.18 10.88 31.07
C SER A 314 5.99 9.65 30.68
N GLY A 315 5.37 8.47 30.74
CA GLY A 315 5.94 7.21 30.25
C GLY A 315 5.83 6.99 28.74
N VAL A 316 5.10 7.84 28.01
CA VAL A 316 4.84 7.68 26.56
C VAL A 316 5.59 8.73 25.75
N PHE A 317 5.45 10.02 26.09
CA PHE A 317 6.08 11.13 25.37
C PHE A 317 6.34 12.34 26.29
N ASP A 318 7.24 13.22 25.83
CA ASP A 318 7.46 14.52 26.45
C ASP A 318 6.38 15.51 26.01
N ALA A 319 5.43 15.78 26.90
CA ALA A 319 4.24 16.58 26.59
C ALA A 319 4.52 18.08 26.44
N GLY A 320 5.57 18.58 27.10
CA GLY A 320 5.99 19.98 27.05
C GLY A 320 7.19 20.25 26.15
N PHE A 321 7.75 19.20 25.56
CA PHE A 321 8.96 19.30 24.73
C PHE A 321 10.17 19.91 25.46
N GLU A 322 10.29 19.65 26.75
CA GLU A 322 11.35 20.22 27.61
C GLU A 322 12.67 19.43 27.51
N GLU A 323 12.69 18.29 26.82
CA GLU A 323 13.90 17.52 26.59
C GLU A 323 14.63 18.03 25.31
N SER A 324 15.90 17.69 25.18
CA SER A 324 16.74 18.12 24.03
C SER A 324 16.30 17.53 22.68
N ALA A 325 15.47 16.51 22.70
CA ALA A 325 14.85 15.87 21.54
C ALA A 325 13.38 15.55 21.84
N PRO A 326 12.49 15.53 20.84
CA PRO A 326 11.06 15.29 21.05
C PRO A 326 10.79 13.82 21.40
N ARG A 327 11.08 13.42 22.63
CA ARG A 327 10.90 12.04 23.11
C ARG A 327 9.46 11.56 22.89
N GLY A 328 9.33 10.35 22.38
CA GLY A 328 8.05 9.73 22.01
C GLY A 328 7.56 10.07 20.61
N PHE A 329 8.29 10.93 19.88
CA PHE A 329 7.92 11.29 18.50
C PHE A 329 9.03 11.00 17.50
N THR A 330 8.65 10.47 16.35
CA THR A 330 9.46 10.50 15.14
C THR A 330 9.07 11.74 14.35
N THR A 331 10.05 12.60 14.06
CA THR A 331 9.83 13.87 13.37
C THR A 331 10.40 13.85 11.95
N GLY A 332 9.84 14.67 11.04
CA GLY A 332 10.34 14.79 9.67
C GLY A 332 9.34 15.48 8.74
N GLY A 333 9.76 15.61 7.48
CA GLY A 333 9.01 16.20 6.36
C GLY A 333 9.95 16.81 5.36
N ASP A 334 9.87 16.41 4.08
CA ASP A 334 10.72 16.97 3.02
C ASP A 334 10.36 18.44 2.80
N GLY A 335 11.36 19.33 2.83
CA GLY A 335 11.16 20.79 2.74
C GLY A 335 10.71 21.44 4.06
N TYR A 336 10.86 20.74 5.20
CA TYR A 336 10.57 21.29 6.53
C TYR A 336 11.69 21.02 7.52
N ALA A 337 11.86 21.97 8.43
CA ALA A 337 12.64 21.80 9.66
C ALA A 337 11.70 21.52 10.82
N VAL A 338 11.97 20.46 11.58
CA VAL A 338 11.25 20.12 12.81
C VAL A 338 12.27 20.01 13.93
N ALA A 339 12.17 20.86 14.94
CA ALA A 339 13.14 20.94 16.04
C ALA A 339 12.51 21.50 17.32
N ILE A 340 13.17 21.26 18.44
CA ILE A 340 12.86 21.93 19.70
C ILE A 340 13.28 23.40 19.60
N ASP A 341 12.41 24.32 20.00
CA ASP A 341 12.60 25.77 20.01
C ASP A 341 12.59 26.29 21.44
N GLY A 342 13.75 26.78 21.91
CA GLY A 342 13.92 27.42 23.22
C GLY A 342 13.59 28.90 23.23
N GLY A 343 13.22 29.49 22.09
CA GLY A 343 12.88 30.92 21.97
C GLY A 343 11.38 31.23 22.07
N THR A 344 10.54 30.22 21.88
CA THR A 344 9.08 30.38 21.86
C THR A 344 8.43 29.21 22.58
N ALA A 345 7.84 29.46 23.75
CA ALA A 345 7.12 28.44 24.52
C ALA A 345 5.81 29.03 25.08
N LYS A 346 4.83 28.16 25.30
CA LYS A 346 3.58 28.48 26.02
C LYS A 346 3.70 28.10 27.48
N LEU A 347 4.24 26.91 27.73
CA LEU A 347 4.51 26.36 29.05
C LEU A 347 6.02 26.04 29.13
N GLY A 348 6.57 26.10 30.34
CA GLY A 348 7.99 25.76 30.48
C GLY A 348 8.95 26.70 29.74
N LYS A 349 9.93 26.13 29.01
CA LYS A 349 11.03 26.85 28.36
C LYS A 349 11.12 26.59 26.86
N GLN A 350 10.51 25.53 26.37
CA GLN A 350 10.68 25.05 25.01
C GLN A 350 9.34 24.63 24.41
N SER A 351 9.31 24.49 23.09
CA SER A 351 8.18 23.92 22.35
C SER A 351 8.68 23.18 21.11
N LEU A 352 7.83 22.37 20.48
CA LEU A 352 8.13 21.78 19.18
C LEU A 352 7.82 22.79 18.07
N ARG A 353 8.82 23.20 17.29
CA ARG A 353 8.65 24.06 16.14
C ARG A 353 8.71 23.22 14.84
N MET A 354 7.77 23.49 13.95
CA MET A 354 7.75 23.05 12.57
C MET A 354 7.81 24.28 11.66
N ALA A 355 8.70 24.29 10.68
CA ALA A 355 8.83 25.42 9.76
C ALA A 355 9.11 24.92 8.35
N SER A 356 8.46 25.51 7.33
CA SER A 356 8.85 25.31 5.93
C SER A 356 10.22 25.94 5.70
N THR A 357 11.13 25.24 5.01
CA THR A 357 12.54 25.71 4.84
C THR A 357 12.69 26.80 3.78
N GLY A 358 11.61 27.18 3.09
CA GLY A 358 11.67 28.19 2.04
C GLY A 358 12.34 27.72 0.75
N GLU A 359 12.95 26.53 0.72
CA GLU A 359 13.21 25.88 -0.55
C GLU A 359 11.86 25.75 -1.25
N LYS A 360 11.76 26.36 -2.43
CA LYS A 360 10.58 26.21 -3.27
C LYS A 360 10.31 24.72 -3.41
N VAL A 361 9.37 24.19 -2.58
CA VAL A 361 8.52 23.14 -3.10
C VAL A 361 7.92 23.79 -4.34
N GLU A 362 8.45 23.48 -5.51
CA GLU A 362 7.92 24.00 -6.76
C GLU A 362 6.42 23.81 -6.66
N LYS A 363 5.69 24.93 -6.61
CA LYS A 363 4.23 24.85 -6.79
C LYS A 363 4.06 24.02 -8.04
N PRO A 364 3.29 22.91 -8.00
CA PRO A 364 2.91 22.26 -9.24
C PRO A 364 2.34 23.38 -10.08
N ASN A 365 2.95 23.60 -11.25
CA ASN A 365 2.63 24.66 -12.19
C ASN A 365 1.12 24.87 -12.19
N GLU A 366 0.60 26.09 -11.90
CA GLU A 366 -0.80 26.42 -11.62
C GLU A 366 -1.75 26.15 -12.81
N GLN A 367 -1.27 25.66 -13.92
CA GLN A 367 -2.06 24.97 -14.90
C GLN A 367 -2.24 23.53 -14.41
N ALA A 368 -3.36 23.31 -13.66
CA ALA A 368 -3.79 21.95 -13.34
C ALA A 368 -3.70 21.12 -14.63
N LEU A 369 -2.85 20.08 -14.62
CA LEU A 369 -2.74 19.18 -15.77
C LEU A 369 -4.16 18.70 -16.11
N ASP A 370 -4.58 18.91 -17.34
CA ASP A 370 -5.77 18.25 -17.85
C ASP A 370 -5.47 16.76 -17.92
N LEU A 371 -5.79 16.07 -16.81
CA LEU A 371 -5.50 14.65 -16.64
C LEU A 371 -6.20 13.80 -17.69
N ALA A 372 -7.38 14.21 -18.16
CA ALA A 372 -8.11 13.50 -19.19
C ALA A 372 -7.35 13.59 -20.54
N ALA A 373 -6.89 14.79 -20.90
CA ALA A 373 -6.08 14.98 -22.11
C ALA A 373 -4.73 14.25 -22.02
N VAL A 374 -4.09 14.26 -20.85
CA VAL A 374 -2.83 13.55 -20.63
C VAL A 374 -3.05 12.03 -20.66
N SER A 375 -4.11 11.51 -20.04
CA SER A 375 -4.48 10.09 -20.10
C SER A 375 -4.70 9.65 -21.55
N LYS A 376 -5.46 10.42 -22.32
CA LYS A 376 -5.66 10.19 -23.76
C LYS A 376 -4.33 10.13 -24.51
N SER A 377 -3.44 11.08 -24.30
CA SER A 377 -2.12 11.11 -24.94
C SER A 377 -1.27 9.89 -24.57
N CYS A 378 -1.32 9.44 -23.32
CA CYS A 378 -0.65 8.19 -22.91
C CYS A 378 -1.25 6.97 -23.58
N GLY A 379 -2.57 6.90 -23.76
CA GLY A 379 -3.23 5.85 -24.53
C GLY A 379 -2.82 5.83 -26.02
N GLU A 380 -2.65 7.01 -26.62
CA GLU A 380 -2.13 7.12 -27.99
C GLU A 380 -0.68 6.63 -28.11
N ILE A 381 0.16 6.87 -27.07
CA ILE A 381 1.53 6.33 -27.03
C ILE A 381 1.47 4.80 -27.01
N VAL A 382 0.62 4.19 -26.19
CA VAL A 382 0.44 2.73 -26.15
C VAL A 382 0.09 2.23 -27.55
N SER A 383 -0.95 2.79 -28.18
CA SER A 383 -1.41 2.37 -29.52
C SER A 383 -0.32 2.50 -30.60
N ARG A 384 0.49 3.56 -30.52
CA ARG A 384 1.61 3.76 -31.46
C ARG A 384 2.74 2.76 -31.26
N LEU A 385 3.08 2.41 -30.00
CA LEU A 385 4.07 1.38 -29.71
C LEU A 385 3.60 0.02 -30.21
N GLU A 386 2.33 -0.32 -29.99
CA GLU A 386 1.70 -1.55 -30.49
C GLU A 386 1.73 -1.62 -32.03
N ALA A 387 1.34 -0.56 -32.70
CA ALA A 387 1.34 -0.48 -34.17
C ALA A 387 2.75 -0.62 -34.80
N ARG A 388 3.80 -0.26 -34.05
CA ARG A 388 5.20 -0.37 -34.50
C ARG A 388 5.91 -1.62 -33.99
N ARG A 389 5.22 -2.51 -33.29
CA ARG A 389 5.80 -3.72 -32.68
C ARG A 389 6.68 -4.50 -33.66
N ASP A 390 6.19 -4.78 -34.85
CA ASP A 390 6.94 -5.55 -35.88
C ASP A 390 8.19 -4.81 -36.38
N ALA A 391 8.16 -3.47 -36.39
CA ALA A 391 9.34 -2.69 -36.75
C ALA A 391 10.39 -2.78 -35.62
N TYR A 392 9.99 -2.71 -34.35
CA TYR A 392 10.89 -2.82 -33.21
C TYR A 392 11.49 -4.22 -33.06
N LEU A 393 10.77 -5.28 -33.43
CA LEU A 393 11.27 -6.65 -33.44
C LEU A 393 12.45 -6.87 -34.40
N LYS A 394 12.69 -5.96 -35.36
CA LYS A 394 13.87 -6.02 -36.24
C LYS A 394 15.16 -5.65 -35.55
N THR A 395 15.09 -4.91 -34.43
CA THR A 395 16.24 -4.34 -33.72
C THR A 395 16.27 -4.66 -32.21
N SER A 396 15.23 -5.33 -31.70
CA SER A 396 15.10 -5.69 -30.29
C SER A 396 14.41 -7.03 -30.13
N SER A 397 14.57 -7.66 -28.96
CA SER A 397 13.94 -8.95 -28.65
C SER A 397 12.42 -8.80 -28.40
N PRO A 398 11.62 -9.86 -28.67
CA PRO A 398 10.19 -9.85 -28.31
C PRO A 398 9.94 -9.46 -26.85
N ARG A 399 10.75 -9.97 -25.94
CA ARG A 399 10.63 -9.66 -24.50
C ARG A 399 10.82 -8.17 -24.21
N GLU A 400 11.84 -7.53 -24.81
CA GLU A 400 12.09 -6.10 -24.61
C GLU A 400 10.95 -5.24 -25.19
N VAL A 401 10.46 -5.61 -26.38
CA VAL A 401 9.36 -4.88 -27.05
C VAL A 401 8.08 -5.01 -26.25
N ASP A 402 7.69 -6.23 -25.87
CA ASP A 402 6.46 -6.47 -25.10
C ASP A 402 6.53 -5.83 -23.71
N TRP A 403 7.72 -5.83 -23.09
CA TRP A 403 7.95 -5.16 -21.82
C TRP A 403 7.83 -3.64 -21.93
N ALA A 404 8.37 -3.02 -22.97
CA ALA A 404 8.22 -1.59 -23.19
C ALA A 404 6.76 -1.18 -23.43
N ILE A 405 6.01 -1.97 -24.21
CA ILE A 405 4.58 -1.76 -24.44
C ILE A 405 3.80 -1.91 -23.12
N GLN A 406 4.11 -2.93 -22.33
CA GLN A 406 3.45 -3.12 -21.03
C GLN A 406 3.72 -1.96 -20.06
N ASN A 407 4.95 -1.44 -20.04
CA ASN A 407 5.27 -0.27 -19.22
C ASN A 407 4.50 0.98 -19.70
N ALA A 408 4.29 1.16 -21.00
CA ALA A 408 3.42 2.21 -21.51
C ALA A 408 1.96 2.05 -21.04
N ARG A 409 1.46 0.81 -21.00
CA ARG A 409 0.15 0.52 -20.42
C ARG A 409 0.11 0.83 -18.92
N VAL A 410 1.16 0.50 -18.16
CA VAL A 410 1.27 0.84 -16.72
C VAL A 410 1.19 2.34 -16.49
N VAL A 411 1.90 3.17 -17.27
CA VAL A 411 1.78 4.64 -17.21
C VAL A 411 0.35 5.09 -17.49
N HIS A 412 -0.27 4.56 -18.54
CA HIS A 412 -1.65 4.90 -18.89
C HIS A 412 -2.65 4.46 -17.81
N GLN A 413 -2.54 3.24 -17.29
CA GLN A 413 -3.38 2.70 -16.20
C GLN A 413 -3.29 3.55 -14.93
N CYS A 414 -2.10 4.07 -14.60
CA CYS A 414 -1.91 4.98 -13.49
C CYS A 414 -2.82 6.22 -13.63
N LEU A 415 -2.85 6.82 -14.81
CA LEU A 415 -3.69 7.98 -15.11
C LEU A 415 -5.18 7.63 -15.16
N GLN A 416 -5.54 6.51 -15.78
CA GLN A 416 -6.92 6.04 -15.84
C GLN A 416 -7.51 5.80 -14.43
N SER A 417 -6.69 5.34 -13.49
CA SER A 417 -7.08 5.18 -12.09
C SER A 417 -7.33 6.54 -11.42
N GLU A 418 -6.47 7.52 -11.65
CA GLU A 418 -6.62 8.88 -11.10
C GLU A 418 -7.83 9.62 -11.70
N THR A 419 -8.11 9.44 -12.98
CA THR A 419 -9.29 10.01 -13.66
C THR A 419 -10.58 9.22 -13.37
N LYS A 420 -10.48 8.07 -12.69
CA LYS A 420 -11.57 7.11 -12.45
C LYS A 420 -12.19 6.54 -13.74
N GLU A 421 -11.48 6.61 -14.85
CA GLU A 421 -11.88 6.01 -16.12
C GLU A 421 -11.85 4.48 -16.03
N VAL A 422 -10.82 3.93 -15.37
CA VAL A 422 -10.67 2.50 -15.07
C VAL A 422 -10.27 2.34 -13.62
N SER A 423 -10.90 1.42 -12.88
CA SER A 423 -10.52 1.16 -11.49
C SER A 423 -9.11 0.58 -11.40
N ARG A 424 -8.41 0.85 -10.28
CA ARG A 424 -7.10 0.25 -9.97
C ARG A 424 -7.19 -1.27 -9.99
N ASP A 425 -8.24 -1.85 -9.44
CA ASP A 425 -8.47 -3.29 -9.39
C ASP A 425 -8.61 -3.92 -10.79
N ALA A 426 -9.33 -3.27 -11.71
CA ALA A 426 -9.41 -3.72 -13.09
C ALA A 426 -8.05 -3.65 -13.79
N SER A 427 -7.25 -2.64 -13.52
CA SER A 427 -5.89 -2.50 -14.05
C SER A 427 -4.95 -3.57 -13.49
N MET A 428 -4.99 -3.81 -12.17
CA MET A 428 -4.23 -4.90 -11.53
C MET A 428 -4.60 -6.27 -12.13
N ALA A 429 -5.88 -6.55 -12.33
CA ALA A 429 -6.31 -7.80 -12.97
C ALA A 429 -5.77 -7.95 -14.39
N ARG A 430 -5.77 -6.86 -15.19
CA ARG A 430 -5.17 -6.86 -16.55
C ARG A 430 -3.67 -7.13 -16.51
N ASN A 431 -2.96 -6.60 -15.49
CA ASN A 431 -1.53 -6.84 -15.32
C ASN A 431 -1.26 -8.30 -14.93
N VAL A 432 -2.06 -8.91 -14.04
CA VAL A 432 -1.99 -10.35 -13.74
C VAL A 432 -2.23 -11.18 -15.01
N LYS A 433 -3.24 -10.81 -15.80
CA LYS A 433 -3.51 -11.48 -17.08
C LYS A 433 -2.32 -11.38 -18.03
N TRP A 434 -1.73 -10.18 -18.16
CA TRP A 434 -0.54 -9.97 -18.99
C TRP A 434 0.64 -10.84 -18.55
N ILE A 435 0.89 -10.96 -17.24
CA ILE A 435 1.94 -11.83 -16.68
C ILE A 435 1.72 -13.28 -17.14
N LEU A 436 0.50 -13.79 -17.02
CA LEU A 436 0.16 -15.15 -17.39
C LEU A 436 0.17 -15.40 -18.92
N ASP A 437 -0.19 -14.39 -19.72
CA ASP A 437 -0.19 -14.47 -21.18
C ASP A 437 1.24 -14.46 -21.77
N HIS A 438 2.22 -13.88 -21.04
CA HIS A 438 3.62 -13.81 -21.46
C HIS A 438 4.53 -14.83 -20.74
N ALA A 439 3.95 -15.64 -19.86
CA ALA A 439 4.63 -16.75 -19.20
C ALA A 439 4.55 -18.03 -20.07
N PRO A 440 5.44 -19.00 -19.85
CA PRO A 440 5.33 -20.31 -20.49
C PRO A 440 3.95 -20.94 -20.30
N GLU A 441 3.48 -21.70 -21.29
CA GLU A 441 2.21 -22.41 -21.21
C GLU A 441 2.16 -23.28 -19.95
N GLY A 442 1.00 -23.30 -19.29
CA GLY A 442 0.81 -24.05 -18.02
C GLY A 442 1.36 -23.37 -16.78
N SER A 443 1.97 -22.18 -16.89
CA SER A 443 2.45 -21.41 -15.73
C SER A 443 1.33 -21.11 -14.76
N LYS A 444 1.64 -21.20 -13.46
CA LYS A 444 0.75 -20.93 -12.32
C LYS A 444 1.29 -19.76 -11.50
N VAL A 445 0.40 -18.90 -11.00
CA VAL A 445 0.77 -17.69 -10.24
C VAL A 445 0.18 -17.68 -8.84
N VAL A 446 1.00 -17.31 -7.86
CA VAL A 446 0.57 -16.93 -6.52
C VAL A 446 0.48 -15.41 -6.46
N LEU A 447 -0.67 -14.88 -6.06
CA LEU A 447 -0.87 -13.44 -5.86
C LEU A 447 -0.88 -13.13 -4.37
N TRP A 448 -0.19 -12.06 -3.99
CA TRP A 448 -0.22 -11.53 -2.63
C TRP A 448 -0.79 -10.11 -2.65
N SER A 449 -1.93 -9.91 -2.01
CA SER A 449 -2.60 -8.60 -1.88
C SER A 449 -3.44 -8.51 -0.62
N HIS A 450 -3.97 -7.32 -0.35
CA HIS A 450 -5.01 -7.14 0.66
C HIS A 450 -6.28 -7.92 0.29
N ASN A 451 -7.04 -8.42 1.30
CA ASN A 451 -8.32 -9.13 1.11
C ASN A 451 -9.29 -8.36 0.21
N GLY A 452 -9.31 -7.02 0.33
CA GLY A 452 -10.15 -6.14 -0.47
C GLY A 452 -9.87 -6.23 -1.97
N HIS A 453 -8.64 -6.56 -2.38
CA HIS A 453 -8.25 -6.75 -3.78
C HIS A 453 -8.35 -8.22 -4.21
N ALA A 454 -7.96 -9.16 -3.33
CA ALA A 454 -8.03 -10.59 -3.61
C ALA A 454 -9.46 -11.10 -3.74
N GLY A 455 -10.40 -10.53 -2.99
CA GLY A 455 -11.79 -10.99 -2.86
C GLY A 455 -12.64 -10.83 -4.13
N ARG A 456 -13.81 -11.48 -4.11
CA ARG A 456 -14.87 -11.30 -5.12
C ARG A 456 -15.89 -10.29 -4.61
N LEU A 457 -15.59 -9.01 -4.76
CA LEU A 457 -16.46 -7.94 -4.28
C LEU A 457 -17.29 -7.34 -5.42
N VAL A 458 -18.56 -7.07 -5.11
CA VAL A 458 -19.50 -6.37 -5.98
C VAL A 458 -19.98 -5.12 -5.23
N ARG A 459 -19.85 -3.96 -5.82
CA ARG A 459 -20.37 -2.68 -5.28
C ARG A 459 -21.31 -2.06 -6.30
N GLY A 460 -22.52 -1.70 -5.88
CA GLY A 460 -23.50 -1.11 -6.79
C GLY A 460 -23.90 -1.98 -7.99
N GLY A 461 -23.77 -3.32 -7.89
CA GLY A 461 -24.04 -4.25 -8.99
C GLY A 461 -22.86 -4.49 -9.95
N GLU A 462 -21.73 -3.82 -9.74
CA GLU A 462 -20.53 -3.96 -10.59
C GLU A 462 -19.37 -4.64 -9.85
N TRP A 463 -18.53 -5.35 -10.60
CA TRP A 463 -17.29 -5.94 -10.09
C TRP A 463 -16.34 -4.83 -9.63
N SER A 464 -15.84 -4.93 -8.41
CA SER A 464 -15.07 -3.86 -7.80
C SER A 464 -13.68 -4.27 -7.31
N ALA A 465 -13.40 -5.56 -7.14
CA ALA A 465 -12.10 -6.07 -6.71
C ALA A 465 -11.36 -6.80 -7.84
N MET A 466 -10.03 -6.83 -7.78
CA MET A 466 -9.19 -7.56 -8.73
C MET A 466 -9.60 -9.03 -8.85
N GLY A 467 -9.86 -9.70 -7.71
CA GLY A 467 -10.29 -11.09 -7.70
C GLY A 467 -11.62 -11.33 -8.43
N SER A 468 -12.52 -10.34 -8.47
CA SER A 468 -13.77 -10.41 -9.24
C SER A 468 -13.51 -10.43 -10.74
N PHE A 469 -12.62 -9.56 -11.24
CA PHE A 469 -12.24 -9.54 -12.66
C PHE A 469 -11.52 -10.82 -13.08
N LEU A 470 -10.64 -11.33 -12.23
CA LEU A 470 -9.94 -12.59 -12.48
C LEU A 470 -10.91 -13.77 -12.49
N ASP A 471 -11.94 -13.77 -11.64
CA ASP A 471 -12.97 -14.81 -11.62
C ASP A 471 -13.76 -14.87 -12.94
N VAL A 472 -14.06 -13.72 -13.55
CA VAL A 472 -14.71 -13.67 -14.87
C VAL A 472 -13.86 -14.35 -15.95
N TRP A 473 -12.54 -14.21 -15.90
CA TRP A 473 -11.65 -14.75 -16.93
C TRP A 473 -11.18 -16.17 -16.67
N TYR A 474 -10.99 -16.55 -15.41
CA TYR A 474 -10.37 -17.81 -15.02
C TYR A 474 -11.32 -18.77 -14.26
N GLY A 475 -12.43 -18.26 -13.71
CA GLY A 475 -13.45 -19.06 -13.03
C GLY A 475 -12.86 -19.99 -11.97
N LYS A 476 -13.08 -21.28 -12.12
CA LYS A 476 -12.60 -22.30 -11.19
C LYS A 476 -11.07 -22.47 -11.15
N ALA A 477 -10.36 -21.91 -12.12
CA ALA A 477 -8.89 -21.91 -12.10
C ALA A 477 -8.32 -20.86 -11.13
N GLN A 478 -9.16 -20.05 -10.48
CA GLN A 478 -8.77 -19.15 -9.40
C GLN A 478 -9.29 -19.65 -8.05
N VAL A 479 -8.39 -19.72 -7.08
CA VAL A 479 -8.70 -19.93 -5.65
C VAL A 479 -8.26 -18.72 -4.85
N ILE A 480 -9.11 -18.25 -3.96
CA ILE A 480 -8.87 -17.11 -3.08
C ILE A 480 -8.81 -17.60 -1.64
N VAL A 481 -7.74 -17.21 -0.95
CA VAL A 481 -7.49 -17.50 0.46
C VAL A 481 -7.44 -16.17 1.21
N GLY A 482 -8.43 -15.91 2.04
CA GLY A 482 -8.46 -14.75 2.94
C GLY A 482 -7.73 -15.06 4.23
N PHE A 483 -7.11 -14.05 4.82
CA PHE A 483 -6.59 -14.07 6.18
C PHE A 483 -7.37 -13.07 7.02
N ALA A 484 -7.70 -13.43 8.25
CA ALA A 484 -8.45 -12.62 9.20
C ALA A 484 -7.70 -12.49 10.53
#